data_4b24ccd3de9160d4bdba272134f7ab04
#
_entry.id   4b24ccd3de9160d4bdba272134f7ab04
#
_cell.length_a   1.000
_cell.length_b   1.000
_cell.length_c   1.000
_cell.angle_alpha   90.00
_cell.angle_beta   90.00
_cell.angle_gamma   90.00
#
_symmetry.space_group_name_H-M   'P 1'
#
loop_
_entity.id
_entity.type
_entity.pdbx_description
1 polymer ?
#
loop_
_entity_poly.entity_id
_entity_poly.type
_entity_poly.pdbx_seq_one_letter_code
_entity_poly.pdbx_strand_id
1 'polypeptide(L)'
;MSFMSVLTRDEAQTRARLLDVHRYEIELDLTRGDETFDSRTVIRFTVRADQDASDTFVELKPAELRSATLDGHPLDPETLAENRLPLKGLTAGEHELRIDAAMRYSRTGEGMHRFTDPTDGETYVYTQLFMDDVQRVFAAFDQPDLKAVFDLTVTAPEGWSVLANGITTHQGDGTWRAATTPLISTYLVAVAVGPWHSVRTEHRGLP
;
A
#
# COMPACT_ATOMS: atom_id res chain seq x y z
N MET A 1 0.61 -14.20 -22.45
CA MET A 1 0.06 -14.37 -21.09
C MET A 1 1.24 -14.23 -20.14
N SER A 2 1.36 -13.11 -19.44
CA SER A 2 2.39 -12.95 -18.40
C SER A 2 1.90 -13.77 -17.20
N PHE A 3 2.64 -14.80 -16.83
CA PHE A 3 2.38 -15.51 -15.59
C PHE A 3 2.74 -14.55 -14.45
N MET A 4 1.78 -14.20 -13.61
CA MET A 4 2.08 -13.51 -12.37
C MET A 4 3.00 -14.40 -11.54
N SER A 5 4.15 -13.86 -11.12
CA SER A 5 5.05 -14.58 -10.24
C SER A 5 4.43 -14.64 -8.86
N VAL A 6 3.89 -15.80 -8.50
CA VAL A 6 3.36 -16.05 -7.16
C VAL A 6 4.54 -16.24 -6.20
N LEU A 7 4.46 -15.65 -5.01
CA LEU A 7 5.46 -15.85 -3.96
C LEU A 7 5.53 -17.33 -3.58
N THR A 8 6.69 -17.94 -3.79
CA THR A 8 6.90 -19.33 -3.41
C THR A 8 7.16 -19.48 -1.92
N ARG A 9 6.97 -20.68 -1.38
CA ARG A 9 7.26 -20.97 0.02
C ARG A 9 8.72 -20.69 0.39
N ASP A 10 9.65 -21.05 -0.49
CA ASP A 10 11.09 -20.89 -0.23
C ASP A 10 11.48 -19.39 -0.25
N GLU A 11 10.93 -18.61 -1.17
CA GLU A 11 11.09 -17.14 -1.18
C GLU A 11 10.52 -16.52 0.09
N ALA A 12 9.31 -16.93 0.50
CA ALA A 12 8.68 -16.43 1.72
C ALA A 12 9.51 -16.75 2.96
N GLN A 13 10.00 -17.97 3.08
CA GLN A 13 10.86 -18.38 4.20
C GLN A 13 12.20 -17.65 4.23
N THR A 14 12.78 -17.41 3.06
CA THR A 14 14.03 -16.66 2.92
C THR A 14 13.81 -15.21 3.34
N ARG A 15 12.77 -14.57 2.82
CA ARG A 15 12.42 -13.18 3.12
C ARG A 15 12.06 -12.99 4.59
N ALA A 16 11.33 -13.92 5.21
CA ALA A 16 10.99 -13.88 6.63
C ALA A 16 12.23 -14.01 7.56
N ARG A 17 13.28 -14.69 7.12
CA ARG A 17 14.56 -14.74 7.84
C ARG A 17 15.39 -13.48 7.63
N LEU A 18 15.32 -12.90 6.43
CA LEU A 18 16.10 -11.74 6.02
C LEU A 18 15.59 -10.43 6.60
N LEU A 19 14.26 -10.21 6.56
CA LEU A 19 13.66 -8.91 6.83
C LEU A 19 12.94 -8.87 8.17
N ASP A 20 13.02 -7.67 8.78
CA ASP A 20 12.14 -7.22 9.85
C ASP A 20 11.52 -5.88 9.42
N VAL A 21 10.25 -5.89 9.07
CA VAL A 21 9.57 -4.72 8.51
C VAL A 21 8.88 -3.94 9.62
N HIS A 22 9.21 -2.66 9.76
CA HIS A 22 8.77 -1.86 10.89
C HIS A 22 7.55 -1.00 10.57
N ARG A 23 7.59 -0.30 9.42
CA ARG A 23 6.62 0.74 9.12
C ARG A 23 6.43 0.93 7.62
N TYR A 24 5.18 1.18 7.25
CA TYR A 24 4.77 1.74 5.98
C TYR A 24 4.19 3.13 6.21
N GLU A 25 4.69 4.14 5.50
CA GLU A 25 4.05 5.44 5.35
C GLU A 25 3.48 5.48 3.93
N ILE A 26 2.15 5.58 3.81
CA ILE A 26 1.45 5.47 2.54
C ILE A 26 0.66 6.76 2.32
N GLU A 27 0.90 7.40 1.18
CA GLU A 27 0.13 8.55 0.71
C GLU A 27 -0.60 8.15 -0.58
N LEU A 28 -1.93 8.29 -0.58
CA LEU A 28 -2.78 8.03 -1.73
C LEU A 28 -3.45 9.33 -2.17
N ASP A 29 -3.31 9.72 -3.44
CA ASP A 29 -4.03 10.85 -4.02
C ASP A 29 -5.07 10.34 -5.02
N LEU A 30 -6.34 10.40 -4.62
CA LEU A 30 -7.49 9.91 -5.39
C LEU A 30 -8.13 11.01 -6.25
N THR A 31 -7.48 12.16 -6.39
CA THR A 31 -7.98 13.31 -7.16
C THR A 31 -7.51 13.33 -8.61
N ARG A 32 -6.73 12.31 -9.06
CA ARG A 32 -6.03 12.28 -10.36
C ARG A 32 -6.86 11.75 -11.51
N GLY A 33 -8.14 11.55 -11.33
CA GLY A 33 -9.07 11.10 -12.37
C GLY A 33 -9.70 9.74 -12.08
N ASP A 34 -10.21 9.09 -13.11
CA ASP A 34 -11.05 7.90 -12.97
C ASP A 34 -10.33 6.58 -13.25
N GLU A 35 -9.17 6.63 -13.89
CA GLU A 35 -8.42 5.45 -14.31
C GLU A 35 -7.25 5.13 -13.38
N THR A 36 -6.62 6.16 -12.83
CA THR A 36 -5.43 6.03 -11.98
C THR A 36 -5.51 6.93 -10.76
N PHE A 37 -4.73 6.56 -9.74
CA PHE A 37 -4.46 7.36 -8.55
C PHE A 37 -2.96 7.34 -8.25
N ASP A 38 -2.48 8.34 -7.52
CA ASP A 38 -1.07 8.38 -7.11
C ASP A 38 -0.88 7.62 -5.80
N SER A 39 0.21 6.88 -5.71
CA SER A 39 0.62 6.15 -4.51
C SER A 39 2.09 6.41 -4.23
N ARG A 40 2.37 6.98 -3.06
CA ARG A 40 3.71 7.10 -2.51
C ARG A 40 3.82 6.22 -1.30
N THR A 41 4.88 5.42 -1.26
CA THR A 41 5.13 4.49 -0.16
C THR A 41 6.54 4.66 0.35
N VAL A 42 6.69 4.81 1.66
CA VAL A 42 7.98 4.69 2.35
C VAL A 42 7.92 3.45 3.23
N ILE A 43 8.87 2.54 3.05
CA ILE A 43 8.98 1.31 3.82
C ILE A 43 10.26 1.38 4.65
N ARG A 44 10.15 1.25 5.98
CA ARG A 44 11.29 1.12 6.87
C ARG A 44 11.42 -0.30 7.37
N PHE A 45 12.58 -0.88 7.18
CA PHE A 45 12.85 -2.26 7.53
C PHE A 45 14.31 -2.46 7.94
N THR A 46 14.58 -3.57 8.63
CA THR A 46 15.93 -4.01 8.98
C THR A 46 16.26 -5.30 8.25
N VAL A 47 17.46 -5.37 7.69
CA VAL A 47 18.08 -6.61 7.23
C VAL A 47 18.88 -7.21 8.38
N ARG A 48 18.64 -8.48 8.70
CA ARG A 48 19.23 -9.14 9.86
C ARG A 48 20.74 -9.41 9.67
N ALA A 49 21.50 -9.32 10.76
CA ALA A 49 22.95 -9.26 10.75
C ALA A 49 23.68 -10.59 10.44
N ASP A 50 22.95 -11.69 10.34
CA ASP A 50 23.51 -13.02 10.00
C ASP A 50 23.56 -13.27 8.49
N GLN A 51 23.25 -12.26 7.70
CA GLN A 51 23.24 -12.32 6.23
C GLN A 51 24.34 -11.43 5.65
N ASP A 52 25.25 -12.04 4.86
CA ASP A 52 26.05 -11.29 3.90
C ASP A 52 25.14 -10.67 2.84
N ALA A 53 25.63 -9.68 2.06
CA ALA A 53 24.86 -8.96 1.06
C ALA A 53 23.79 -9.84 0.39
N SER A 54 22.52 -9.50 0.62
CA SER A 54 21.38 -10.33 0.23
C SER A 54 20.51 -9.61 -0.79
N ASP A 55 19.86 -10.38 -1.62
CA ASP A 55 18.91 -9.89 -2.60
C ASP A 55 17.48 -10.26 -2.19
N THR A 56 16.55 -9.35 -2.43
CA THR A 56 15.10 -9.58 -2.30
C THR A 56 14.35 -8.72 -3.32
N PHE A 57 13.05 -8.57 -3.15
CA PHE A 57 12.23 -7.73 -4.01
C PHE A 57 11.05 -7.16 -3.21
N VAL A 58 10.52 -6.06 -3.70
CA VAL A 58 9.22 -5.52 -3.27
C VAL A 58 8.21 -5.74 -4.38
N GLU A 59 6.97 -6.04 -4.01
CA GLU A 59 5.88 -6.23 -4.96
C GLU A 59 5.20 -4.90 -5.27
N LEU A 60 4.94 -4.64 -6.56
CA LEU A 60 4.27 -3.45 -7.07
C LEU A 60 3.72 -3.69 -8.47
N LYS A 61 2.44 -3.37 -8.69
CA LYS A 61 1.76 -3.50 -9.99
C LYS A 61 1.23 -2.14 -10.48
N PRO A 62 2.09 -1.20 -10.87
CA PRO A 62 1.71 0.15 -11.21
C PRO A 62 1.20 0.26 -12.66
N ALA A 63 0.51 1.38 -12.94
CA ALA A 63 0.36 1.90 -14.30
C ALA A 63 1.70 2.47 -14.79
N GLU A 64 2.41 3.16 -13.88
CA GLU A 64 3.69 3.79 -14.12
C GLU A 64 4.49 3.83 -12.80
N LEU A 65 5.71 3.32 -12.81
CA LEU A 65 6.68 3.54 -11.73
C LEU A 65 7.48 4.80 -12.04
N ARG A 66 7.24 5.88 -11.30
CA ARG A 66 7.86 7.18 -11.55
C ARG A 66 9.25 7.27 -10.94
N SER A 67 9.39 6.80 -9.72
CA SER A 67 10.68 6.73 -9.04
C SER A 67 10.70 5.67 -7.95
N ALA A 68 11.89 5.15 -7.70
CA ALA A 68 12.20 4.29 -6.56
C ALA A 68 13.59 4.63 -6.02
N THR A 69 13.77 4.67 -4.71
CA THR A 69 15.07 4.85 -4.08
C THR A 69 15.22 3.91 -2.88
N LEU A 70 16.40 3.32 -2.72
CA LEU A 70 16.81 2.57 -1.54
C LEU A 70 17.92 3.33 -0.85
N ASP A 71 17.72 3.73 0.40
CA ASP A 71 18.66 4.54 1.20
C ASP A 71 19.11 5.82 0.49
N GLY A 72 18.16 6.44 -0.25
CA GLY A 72 18.43 7.64 -1.05
C GLY A 72 19.12 7.38 -2.40
N HIS A 73 19.51 6.15 -2.71
CA HIS A 73 20.10 5.78 -4.00
C HIS A 73 19.02 5.37 -5.00
N PRO A 74 19.01 5.92 -6.22
CA PRO A 74 18.01 5.56 -7.22
C PRO A 74 18.07 4.09 -7.60
N LEU A 75 16.91 3.46 -7.69
CA LEU A 75 16.71 2.17 -8.33
C LEU A 75 16.22 2.41 -9.76
N ASP A 76 16.66 1.57 -10.69
CA ASP A 76 16.23 1.66 -12.09
C ASP A 76 14.79 1.14 -12.23
N PRO A 77 13.81 2.00 -12.60
CA PRO A 77 12.42 1.58 -12.78
C PRO A 77 12.23 0.51 -13.87
N GLU A 78 13.13 0.43 -14.85
CA GLU A 78 13.06 -0.56 -15.93
C GLU A 78 13.35 -1.99 -15.44
N THR A 79 13.89 -2.13 -14.23
CA THR A 79 14.11 -3.45 -13.59
C THR A 79 12.83 -4.05 -13.02
N LEU A 80 11.72 -3.28 -12.94
CA LEU A 80 10.42 -3.81 -12.52
C LEU A 80 9.92 -4.83 -13.54
N ALA A 81 9.86 -6.07 -13.15
CA ALA A 81 9.40 -7.17 -13.97
C ALA A 81 8.47 -8.08 -13.17
N GLU A 82 7.42 -8.60 -13.79
CA GLU A 82 6.46 -9.52 -13.15
C GLU A 82 5.91 -9.00 -11.80
N ASN A 83 5.70 -7.69 -11.69
CA ASN A 83 5.28 -6.96 -10.49
C ASN A 83 6.32 -6.99 -9.34
N ARG A 84 7.58 -7.29 -9.61
CA ARG A 84 8.66 -7.31 -8.63
C ARG A 84 9.73 -6.30 -8.99
N LEU A 85 10.04 -5.40 -8.06
CA LEU A 85 11.18 -4.51 -8.14
C LEU A 85 12.32 -5.10 -7.31
N PRO A 86 13.44 -5.51 -7.92
CA PRO A 86 14.54 -6.16 -7.20
C PRO A 86 15.27 -5.18 -6.28
N LEU A 87 15.58 -5.62 -5.08
CA LEU A 87 16.42 -4.95 -4.10
C LEU A 87 17.68 -5.78 -3.96
N LYS A 88 18.80 -5.29 -4.49
CA LYS A 88 20.05 -6.04 -4.56
C LYS A 88 21.11 -5.51 -3.61
N GLY A 89 21.94 -6.42 -3.11
CA GLY A 89 23.11 -6.07 -2.31
C GLY A 89 22.77 -5.45 -0.96
N LEU A 90 21.63 -5.81 -0.37
CA LEU A 90 21.24 -5.33 0.95
C LEU A 90 22.24 -5.79 2.00
N THR A 91 22.78 -4.85 2.75
CA THR A 91 23.66 -5.11 3.89
C THR A 91 22.87 -5.23 5.19
N ALA A 92 23.45 -5.84 6.22
CA ALA A 92 22.80 -5.85 7.53
C ALA A 92 22.61 -4.42 8.07
N GLY A 93 21.44 -4.14 8.64
CA GLY A 93 21.11 -2.83 9.22
C GLY A 93 19.76 -2.29 8.78
N GLU A 94 19.50 -1.03 9.12
CA GLU A 94 18.27 -0.31 8.79
C GLU A 94 18.30 0.19 7.35
N HIS A 95 17.17 0.07 6.67
CA HIS A 95 16.96 0.51 5.29
C HIS A 95 15.67 1.30 5.15
N GLU A 96 15.65 2.21 4.17
CA GLU A 96 14.48 2.97 3.77
C GLU A 96 14.27 2.83 2.25
N LEU A 97 13.14 2.26 1.86
CA LEU A 97 12.71 2.20 0.47
C LEU A 97 11.59 3.22 0.24
N ARG A 98 11.77 4.07 -0.78
CA ARG A 98 10.75 5.05 -1.21
C ARG A 98 10.33 4.75 -2.64
N ILE A 99 9.02 4.77 -2.87
CA ILE A 99 8.44 4.50 -4.19
C ILE A 99 7.34 5.53 -4.47
N ASP A 100 7.37 6.11 -5.67
CA ASP A 100 6.32 6.97 -6.23
C ASP A 100 5.80 6.33 -7.52
N ALA A 101 4.51 6.09 -7.59
CA ALA A 101 3.88 5.39 -8.70
C ALA A 101 2.47 5.90 -8.98
N ALA A 102 2.04 5.78 -10.24
CA ALA A 102 0.62 5.83 -10.59
C ALA A 102 0.06 4.41 -10.57
N MET A 103 -1.01 4.21 -9.83
CA MET A 103 -1.69 2.92 -9.69
C MET A 103 -3.02 2.94 -10.45
N ARG A 104 -3.52 1.77 -10.87
CA ARG A 104 -4.80 1.65 -11.57
C ARG A 104 -5.93 1.36 -10.60
N TYR A 105 -7.07 2.05 -10.78
CA TYR A 105 -8.30 1.58 -10.17
C TYR A 105 -8.74 0.24 -10.78
N SER A 106 -9.25 -0.63 -9.94
CA SER A 106 -9.93 -1.85 -10.35
C SER A 106 -11.42 -1.61 -10.58
N ARG A 107 -12.01 -2.42 -11.45
CA ARG A 107 -13.46 -2.47 -11.70
C ARG A 107 -14.04 -3.85 -11.40
N THR A 108 -13.22 -4.76 -10.90
CA THR A 108 -13.54 -6.18 -10.70
C THR A 108 -13.56 -6.60 -9.23
N GLY A 109 -13.34 -5.66 -8.30
CA GLY A 109 -13.51 -5.86 -6.87
C GLY A 109 -12.21 -6.00 -6.08
N GLU A 110 -11.08 -6.33 -6.74
CA GLU A 110 -9.77 -6.45 -6.09
C GLU A 110 -8.96 -5.15 -6.14
N GLY A 111 -7.93 -5.04 -5.29
CA GLY A 111 -7.06 -3.87 -5.21
C GLY A 111 -7.80 -2.62 -4.74
N MET A 112 -7.64 -1.49 -5.42
CA MET A 112 -8.41 -0.26 -5.20
C MET A 112 -9.58 -0.25 -6.17
N HIS A 113 -10.74 -0.74 -5.72
CA HIS A 113 -11.96 -0.80 -6.52
C HIS A 113 -12.65 0.55 -6.57
N ARG A 114 -12.99 1.00 -7.79
CA ARG A 114 -13.75 2.23 -8.04
C ARG A 114 -15.06 1.87 -8.75
N PHE A 115 -16.17 2.28 -8.17
CA PHE A 115 -17.51 1.97 -8.65
C PHE A 115 -18.39 3.23 -8.63
N THR A 116 -19.12 3.48 -9.71
CA THR A 116 -20.17 4.51 -9.74
C THR A 116 -21.50 3.80 -9.63
N ASP A 117 -22.25 4.09 -8.56
CA ASP A 117 -23.56 3.49 -8.30
C ASP A 117 -24.60 4.06 -9.27
N PRO A 118 -25.26 3.25 -10.10
CA PRO A 118 -26.29 3.73 -11.01
C PRO A 118 -27.56 4.22 -10.29
N THR A 119 -27.72 3.95 -9.00
CA THR A 119 -28.88 4.34 -8.23
C THR A 119 -28.82 5.80 -7.81
N ASP A 120 -27.66 6.29 -7.41
CA ASP A 120 -27.45 7.68 -6.95
C ASP A 120 -26.49 8.48 -7.85
N GLY A 121 -25.78 7.81 -8.78
CA GLY A 121 -24.79 8.41 -9.66
C GLY A 121 -23.48 8.76 -8.99
N GLU A 122 -23.32 8.43 -7.71
CA GLU A 122 -22.15 8.74 -6.92
C GLU A 122 -21.04 7.69 -7.11
N THR A 123 -19.80 8.10 -6.85
CA THR A 123 -18.64 7.20 -6.96
C THR A 123 -18.10 6.83 -5.60
N TYR A 124 -17.87 5.55 -5.44
CA TYR A 124 -17.32 4.94 -4.24
C TYR A 124 -16.03 4.21 -4.57
N VAL A 125 -15.05 4.32 -3.66
CA VAL A 125 -13.74 3.67 -3.79
C VAL A 125 -13.47 2.90 -2.51
N TYR A 126 -12.99 1.66 -2.63
CA TYR A 126 -12.56 0.89 -1.47
C TYR A 126 -11.46 -0.11 -1.84
N THR A 127 -10.69 -0.51 -0.85
CA THR A 127 -9.66 -1.54 -1.03
C THR A 127 -10.20 -2.93 -0.71
N GLN A 128 -9.79 -3.90 -1.52
CA GLN A 128 -9.88 -5.34 -1.24
C GLN A 128 -8.53 -5.96 -1.62
N LEU A 129 -7.72 -6.32 -0.59
CA LEU A 129 -6.31 -6.65 -0.77
C LEU A 129 -5.97 -8.12 -0.49
N PHE A 130 -6.98 -8.94 -0.23
CA PHE A 130 -6.79 -10.34 0.12
C PHE A 130 -6.57 -11.21 -1.13
N MET A 131 -5.49 -11.97 -1.17
CA MET A 131 -4.32 -12.04 -0.26
C MET A 131 -3.05 -11.45 -0.86
N ASP A 132 -3.02 -11.15 -2.16
CA ASP A 132 -1.84 -10.74 -2.95
C ASP A 132 -2.12 -9.51 -3.83
N ASP A 133 -3.18 -8.78 -3.51
CA ASP A 133 -3.60 -7.60 -4.27
C ASP A 133 -3.10 -6.26 -3.69
N VAL A 134 -2.29 -6.30 -2.62
CA VAL A 134 -1.66 -5.11 -2.02
C VAL A 134 -0.82 -4.36 -3.06
N GLN A 135 -0.08 -5.09 -3.88
CA GLN A 135 0.76 -4.59 -4.97
C GLN A 135 0.00 -3.74 -6.01
N ARG A 136 -1.34 -3.82 -6.04
CA ARG A 136 -2.20 -2.99 -6.90
C ARG A 136 -2.51 -1.62 -6.31
N VAL A 137 -2.17 -1.40 -5.01
CA VAL A 137 -2.50 -0.17 -4.30
C VAL A 137 -1.25 0.57 -3.85
N PHE A 138 -0.30 -0.14 -3.27
CA PHE A 138 0.98 0.42 -2.85
C PHE A 138 2.09 -0.64 -2.91
N ALA A 139 3.34 -0.18 -2.89
CA ALA A 139 4.49 -1.07 -2.85
C ALA A 139 4.59 -1.78 -1.50
N ALA A 140 4.78 -3.09 -1.48
CA ALA A 140 4.86 -3.84 -0.23
C ALA A 140 5.74 -5.07 -0.36
N PHE A 141 6.30 -5.52 0.76
CA PHE A 141 6.68 -6.91 0.96
C PHE A 141 5.39 -7.69 1.23
N ASP A 142 4.72 -8.13 0.16
CA ASP A 142 3.37 -8.67 0.23
C ASP A 142 3.37 -10.11 0.75
N GLN A 143 3.60 -10.23 2.06
CA GLN A 143 3.73 -11.48 2.79
C GLN A 143 3.08 -11.34 4.16
N PRO A 144 2.07 -12.17 4.50
CA PRO A 144 1.22 -11.99 5.68
C PRO A 144 1.94 -12.00 7.04
N ASP A 145 3.06 -12.68 7.16
CA ASP A 145 3.86 -12.76 8.39
C ASP A 145 4.87 -11.61 8.55
N LEU A 146 5.13 -10.83 7.50
CA LEU A 146 5.89 -9.59 7.57
C LEU A 146 4.98 -8.43 8.00
N LYS A 147 4.55 -8.46 9.25
CA LYS A 147 3.66 -7.45 9.82
C LYS A 147 4.42 -6.16 10.11
N ALA A 148 3.73 -5.03 9.94
CA ALA A 148 4.25 -3.71 10.27
C ALA A 148 3.15 -2.81 10.82
N VAL A 149 3.51 -1.60 11.26
CA VAL A 149 2.56 -0.52 11.49
C VAL A 149 2.37 0.28 10.21
N PHE A 150 1.17 0.84 10.03
CA PHE A 150 0.82 1.61 8.84
C PHE A 150 0.37 3.01 9.24
N ASP A 151 0.98 4.02 8.62
CA ASP A 151 0.52 5.40 8.59
C ASP A 151 -0.09 5.66 7.22
N LEU A 152 -1.35 6.08 7.20
CA LEU A 152 -2.06 6.31 5.96
C LEU A 152 -2.52 7.75 5.86
N THR A 153 -2.19 8.38 4.75
CA THR A 153 -2.69 9.70 4.34
C THR A 153 -3.41 9.55 3.01
N VAL A 154 -4.63 10.09 2.92
CA VAL A 154 -5.43 10.02 1.70
C VAL A 154 -5.88 11.42 1.32
N THR A 155 -5.60 11.83 0.09
CA THR A 155 -6.19 13.02 -0.52
C THR A 155 -7.38 12.59 -1.38
N ALA A 156 -8.55 13.09 -1.06
CA ALA A 156 -9.83 12.72 -1.68
C ALA A 156 -10.51 13.94 -2.32
N PRO A 157 -11.39 13.74 -3.31
CA PRO A 157 -12.22 14.81 -3.86
C PRO A 157 -13.02 15.52 -2.78
N GLU A 158 -13.35 16.79 -3.03
CA GLU A 158 -14.19 17.59 -2.12
C GLU A 158 -15.54 16.90 -1.86
N GLY A 159 -15.99 16.94 -0.60
CA GLY A 159 -17.25 16.31 -0.18
C GLY A 159 -17.15 14.81 0.11
N TRP A 160 -16.02 14.17 -0.19
CA TRP A 160 -15.83 12.77 0.13
C TRP A 160 -15.30 12.56 1.55
N SER A 161 -15.75 11.47 2.18
CA SER A 161 -15.26 11.02 3.49
C SER A 161 -14.28 9.86 3.30
N VAL A 162 -13.31 9.76 4.20
CA VAL A 162 -12.31 8.68 4.21
C VAL A 162 -12.46 7.86 5.49
N LEU A 163 -12.60 6.56 5.34
CA LEU A 163 -12.55 5.56 6.40
C LEU A 163 -11.32 4.68 6.18
N ALA A 164 -10.64 4.31 7.26
CA ALA A 164 -9.46 3.44 7.23
C ALA A 164 -9.39 2.55 8.47
N ASN A 165 -8.32 1.76 8.63
CA ASN A 165 -8.11 0.89 9.80
C ASN A 165 -8.09 1.65 11.14
N GLY A 166 -7.64 2.91 11.13
CA GLY A 166 -7.64 3.78 12.29
C GLY A 166 -8.65 4.92 12.14
N ILE A 167 -8.90 5.64 13.24
CA ILE A 167 -9.72 6.85 13.20
C ILE A 167 -9.08 7.85 12.24
N THR A 168 -9.87 8.32 11.28
CA THR A 168 -9.45 9.31 10.29
C THR A 168 -9.77 10.72 10.75
N THR A 169 -8.87 11.65 10.50
CA THR A 169 -9.01 13.07 10.79
C THR A 169 -8.77 13.88 9.53
N HIS A 170 -9.72 14.75 9.18
CA HIS A 170 -9.57 15.69 8.08
C HIS A 170 -8.58 16.79 8.44
N GLN A 171 -7.57 16.98 7.60
CA GLN A 171 -6.47 17.94 7.84
C GLN A 171 -6.67 19.27 7.10
N GLY A 172 -7.66 19.37 6.21
CA GLY A 172 -7.88 20.44 5.24
C GLY A 172 -7.49 20.02 3.82
N ASP A 173 -7.88 20.80 2.83
CA ASP A 173 -7.55 20.61 1.40
C ASP A 173 -7.80 19.20 0.86
N GLY A 174 -8.89 18.56 1.33
CA GLY A 174 -9.23 17.19 0.93
C GLY A 174 -8.32 16.10 1.53
N THR A 175 -7.35 16.46 2.38
CA THR A 175 -6.40 15.52 2.98
C THR A 175 -6.95 14.94 4.28
N TRP A 176 -6.85 13.62 4.40
CA TRP A 176 -7.25 12.84 5.58
C TRP A 176 -6.08 12.02 6.08
N ARG A 177 -5.91 11.96 7.39
CA ARG A 177 -4.89 11.13 8.04
C ARG A 177 -5.54 10.14 8.99
N ALA A 178 -5.19 8.86 8.84
CA ALA A 178 -5.59 7.83 9.77
C ALA A 178 -4.63 7.73 10.97
N ALA A 179 -5.15 7.34 12.12
CA ALA A 179 -4.30 6.96 13.25
C ALA A 179 -3.45 5.73 12.85
N THR A 180 -2.20 5.72 13.31
CA THR A 180 -1.28 4.60 13.08
C THR A 180 -1.89 3.28 13.54
N THR A 181 -1.79 2.24 12.71
CA THR A 181 -2.31 0.92 13.05
C THR A 181 -1.47 0.22 14.11
N PRO A 182 -1.99 -0.76 14.84
CA PRO A 182 -1.15 -1.79 15.46
C PRO A 182 -0.41 -2.60 14.37
N LEU A 183 0.42 -3.56 14.79
CA LEU A 183 1.08 -4.49 13.87
C LEU A 183 0.04 -5.36 13.14
N ILE A 184 -0.13 -5.13 11.85
CA ILE A 184 -1.03 -5.90 10.99
C ILE A 184 -0.31 -6.40 9.74
N SER A 185 -0.89 -7.40 9.09
CA SER A 185 -0.44 -7.87 7.77
C SER A 185 -0.83 -6.87 6.69
N THR A 186 -0.05 -6.79 5.61
CA THR A 186 -0.27 -5.87 4.48
C THR A 186 -1.68 -5.93 3.90
N TYR A 187 -2.23 -7.15 3.70
CA TYR A 187 -3.55 -7.35 3.12
C TYR A 187 -4.72 -6.89 4.02
N LEU A 188 -4.47 -6.58 5.30
CA LEU A 188 -5.47 -6.03 6.22
C LEU A 188 -5.60 -4.50 6.13
N VAL A 189 -4.74 -3.83 5.36
CA VAL A 189 -4.86 -2.39 5.12
C VAL A 189 -6.17 -2.13 4.38
N ALA A 190 -7.01 -1.29 4.97
CA ALA A 190 -8.34 -0.98 4.44
C ALA A 190 -8.54 0.52 4.30
N VAL A 191 -9.10 0.92 3.16
CA VAL A 191 -9.53 2.29 2.86
C VAL A 191 -10.88 2.23 2.18
N ALA A 192 -11.81 3.08 2.60
CA ALA A 192 -13.07 3.32 1.90
C ALA A 192 -13.28 4.82 1.78
N VAL A 193 -13.49 5.30 0.55
CA VAL A 193 -13.55 6.73 0.22
C VAL A 193 -14.75 7.01 -0.68
N GLY A 194 -15.50 8.05 -0.35
CA GLY A 194 -16.68 8.40 -1.13
C GLY A 194 -17.64 9.31 -0.35
N PRO A 195 -18.78 9.70 -0.94
CA PRO A 195 -19.81 10.49 -0.30
C PRO A 195 -20.71 9.62 0.60
N TRP A 196 -20.09 8.87 1.52
CA TRP A 196 -20.78 7.93 2.39
C TRP A 196 -21.83 8.58 3.28
N HIS A 197 -23.02 7.99 3.32
CA HIS A 197 -23.98 8.30 4.38
C HIS A 197 -23.49 7.70 5.70
N SER A 198 -23.34 8.54 6.72
CA SER A 198 -22.82 8.14 8.03
C SER A 198 -23.93 8.16 9.10
N VAL A 199 -24.09 7.06 9.81
CA VAL A 199 -24.90 6.97 11.02
C VAL A 199 -23.97 6.68 12.19
N ARG A 200 -24.03 7.50 13.24
CA ARG A 200 -23.23 7.31 14.44
C ARG A 200 -24.10 6.83 15.60
N THR A 201 -23.60 5.89 16.34
CA THR A 201 -24.24 5.40 17.56
C THR A 201 -23.16 5.15 18.61
N GLU A 202 -23.54 5.15 19.87
CA GLU A 202 -22.65 4.83 20.98
C GLU A 202 -23.26 3.67 21.78
N HIS A 203 -22.42 2.74 22.16
CA HIS A 203 -22.80 1.66 23.08
C HIS A 203 -21.75 1.53 24.19
N ARG A 204 -22.17 1.78 25.44
CA ARG A 204 -21.32 1.69 26.66
C ARG A 204 -20.02 2.50 26.55
N GLY A 205 -20.08 3.71 25.98
CA GLY A 205 -18.93 4.60 25.80
C GLY A 205 -18.01 4.23 24.65
N LEU A 206 -18.39 3.28 23.80
CA LEU A 206 -17.71 2.94 22.55
C LEU A 206 -18.50 3.51 21.36
N PRO A 207 -17.81 4.17 20.39
CA PRO A 207 -18.46 4.72 19.20
C PRO A 207 -19.03 3.64 18.29
#